data_d2de948ecde6bfc204348cd051d06d88
#
_entry.id   d2de948ecde6bfc204348cd051d06d88
#
_cell.length_a   1.000
_cell.length_b   1.000
_cell.length_c   1.000
_cell.angle_alpha   90.00
_cell.angle_beta   90.00
_cell.angle_gamma   90.00
#
_symmetry.space_group_name_H-M   'P 1'
#
loop_
_entity.id
_entity.type
_entity.pdbx_description
1 polymer ?
#
loop_
_entity_poly.entity_id
_entity_poly.type
_entity_poly.pdbx_seq_one_letter_code
_entity_poly.pdbx_strand_id
1 'polypeptide(L)'
;MTNKPLEKSIENVLRQAVEDEGGLCLKWVCPGHKGVPDRMLLFPGGIIAFVELKRPGAKVKAGGLQNWWRQRLAEFGFPCHEVNDKYQAQQLAADLSAESFRRQTEEEEAMKAWHFIGDHSEGPDDEESDD
;
A
#
# COMPACT_ATOMS: atom_id res chain seq x y z
N MET A 1 17.97 -13.39 19.44
CA MET A 1 17.65 -12.52 20.17
C MET A 1 17.84 -11.23 19.68
N THR A 2 18.78 -10.96 19.12
CA THR A 2 19.03 -9.66 18.62
C THR A 2 18.22 -9.33 17.41
N ASN A 3 17.50 -10.29 16.83
CA ASN A 3 16.74 -10.02 15.62
C ASN A 3 15.57 -9.07 15.84
N LYS A 4 14.89 -9.24 16.96
CA LYS A 4 13.71 -8.42 17.20
C LYS A 4 14.01 -6.93 17.32
N PRO A 5 15.05 -6.52 18.07
CA PRO A 5 15.37 -5.09 18.12
C PRO A 5 15.73 -4.52 16.76
N LEU A 6 16.43 -5.31 15.93
CA LEU A 6 16.80 -4.81 14.61
C LEU A 6 15.60 -4.69 13.69
N GLU A 7 14.71 -5.67 13.74
CA GLU A 7 13.49 -5.58 12.96
C GLU A 7 12.62 -4.42 13.42
N LYS A 8 12.56 -4.19 14.73
CA LYS A 8 11.79 -3.10 15.27
C LYS A 8 12.33 -1.77 14.79
N SER A 9 13.64 -1.65 14.71
CA SER A 9 14.25 -0.43 14.23
C SER A 9 13.86 -0.16 12.78
N ILE A 10 13.87 -1.19 11.95
CA ILE A 10 13.47 -1.04 10.56
C ILE A 10 11.99 -0.70 10.46
N GLU A 11 11.18 -1.34 11.30
CA GLU A 11 9.75 -1.08 11.32
C GLU A 11 9.45 0.36 11.66
N ASN A 12 10.18 0.92 12.63
CA ASN A 12 9.99 2.30 13.01
C ASN A 12 10.36 3.25 11.89
N VAL A 13 11.43 2.95 11.16
CA VAL A 13 11.81 3.77 10.02
C VAL A 13 10.73 3.70 8.94
N LEU A 14 10.21 2.51 8.69
CA LEU A 14 9.16 2.36 7.68
C LEU A 14 7.92 3.16 8.05
N ARG A 15 7.48 3.03 9.30
CA ARG A 15 6.28 3.74 9.73
C ARG A 15 6.47 5.24 9.60
N GLN A 16 7.63 5.74 10.06
CA GLN A 16 7.88 7.16 9.99
C GLN A 16 7.95 7.66 8.55
N ALA A 17 8.62 6.91 7.69
CA ALA A 17 8.75 7.32 6.30
C ALA A 17 7.40 7.34 5.61
N VAL A 18 6.55 6.33 5.88
CA VAL A 18 5.22 6.28 5.28
C VAL A 18 4.38 7.46 5.76
N GLU A 19 4.40 7.72 7.06
CA GLU A 19 3.60 8.81 7.62
C GLU A 19 4.09 10.16 7.10
N ASP A 20 5.40 10.32 6.96
CA ASP A 20 5.94 11.57 6.43
C ASP A 20 5.47 11.83 5.01
N GLU A 21 5.17 10.78 4.27
CA GLU A 21 4.70 10.91 2.90
C GLU A 21 3.18 10.92 2.79
N GLY A 22 2.49 10.96 3.92
CA GLY A 22 1.04 11.06 3.89
C GLY A 22 0.30 9.73 3.87
N GLY A 23 0.99 8.63 4.13
CA GLY A 23 0.36 7.32 4.15
C GLY A 23 0.10 6.82 5.56
N LEU A 24 -0.46 5.64 5.63
CA LEU A 24 -0.71 4.95 6.89
C LEU A 24 0.04 3.63 6.87
N CYS A 25 0.71 3.33 7.98
CA CYS A 25 1.43 2.07 8.13
C CYS A 25 0.79 1.33 9.29
N LEU A 26 -0.03 0.34 8.96
CA LEU A 26 -0.86 -0.34 9.93
C LEU A 26 -0.34 -1.74 10.19
N LYS A 27 -0.41 -2.16 11.43
CA LYS A 27 -0.08 -3.52 11.77
C LYS A 27 -1.20 -4.41 11.27
N TRP A 28 -0.85 -5.46 10.54
CA TRP A 28 -1.86 -6.35 10.01
C TRP A 28 -1.89 -7.64 10.82
N VAL A 29 -3.02 -7.88 11.46
CA VAL A 29 -3.24 -9.08 12.23
C VAL A 29 -4.43 -9.80 11.63
N CYS A 30 -4.24 -11.07 11.33
CA CYS A 30 -5.29 -11.84 10.67
C CYS A 30 -5.51 -13.12 11.46
N PRO A 31 -6.41 -13.10 12.44
CA PRO A 31 -6.64 -14.29 13.27
C PRO A 31 -7.05 -15.48 12.42
N GLY A 32 -6.48 -16.62 12.74
CA GLY A 32 -6.78 -17.83 11.99
C GLY A 32 -5.91 -18.03 10.75
N HIS A 33 -5.06 -17.07 10.42
CA HIS A 33 -4.20 -17.19 9.24
C HIS A 33 -2.77 -16.82 9.59
N LYS A 34 -1.91 -17.81 9.68
CA LYS A 34 -0.51 -17.57 9.99
C LYS A 34 0.25 -17.19 8.73
N GLY A 35 1.30 -16.43 8.92
CA GLY A 35 2.21 -16.13 7.81
C GLY A 35 1.82 -14.94 6.96
N VAL A 36 0.76 -14.21 7.36
CA VAL A 36 0.43 -13.00 6.61
C VAL A 36 1.50 -11.95 6.84
N PRO A 37 1.64 -10.98 5.92
CA PRO A 37 2.62 -9.92 6.09
C PRO A 37 2.39 -9.09 7.35
N ASP A 38 3.47 -8.46 7.83
CA ASP A 38 3.42 -7.73 9.10
C ASP A 38 2.66 -6.42 9.03
N ARG A 39 2.76 -5.72 7.91
CA ARG A 39 2.22 -4.38 7.81
C ARG A 39 1.42 -4.19 6.53
N MET A 40 0.41 -3.36 6.64
CA MET A 40 -0.37 -2.91 5.49
C MET A 40 -0.14 -1.42 5.33
N LEU A 41 0.24 -1.00 4.14
CA LEU A 41 0.49 0.41 3.86
C LEU A 41 -0.63 0.93 2.98
N LEU A 42 -1.15 2.08 3.35
CA LEU A 42 -2.21 2.72 2.57
C LEU A 42 -1.77 4.11 2.18
N PHE A 43 -2.02 4.47 0.93
CA PHE A 43 -1.77 5.82 0.47
C PHE A 43 -2.99 6.31 -0.30
N PRO A 44 -3.19 7.63 -0.36
CA PRO A 44 -4.32 8.16 -1.13
C PRO A 44 -4.27 7.73 -2.58
N GLY A 45 -5.43 7.63 -3.20
CA GLY A 45 -5.50 7.16 -4.57
C GLY A 45 -5.73 5.67 -4.66
N GLY A 46 -6.11 5.03 -3.54
CA GLY A 46 -6.46 3.63 -3.57
C GLY A 46 -5.26 2.69 -3.56
N ILE A 47 -4.15 3.12 -2.99
CA ILE A 47 -2.94 2.29 -2.98
C ILE A 47 -2.88 1.48 -1.71
N ILE A 48 -2.72 0.17 -1.86
CA ILE A 48 -2.54 -0.76 -0.76
C ILE A 48 -1.32 -1.60 -1.07
N ALA A 49 -0.41 -1.72 -0.10
CA ALA A 49 0.74 -2.58 -0.23
C ALA A 49 0.97 -3.30 1.09
N PHE A 50 1.52 -4.49 1.01
CA PHE A 50 1.82 -5.27 2.20
C PHE A 50 3.32 -5.40 2.35
N VAL A 51 3.79 -5.46 3.59
CA VAL A 51 5.21 -5.52 3.88
C VAL A 51 5.50 -6.61 4.88
N GLU A 52 6.49 -7.42 4.53
CA GLU A 52 7.03 -8.41 5.43
C GLU A 52 8.38 -7.87 5.93
N LEU A 53 8.51 -7.71 7.24
CA LEU A 53 9.72 -7.14 7.83
C LEU A 53 10.65 -8.26 8.25
N LYS A 54 11.92 -8.07 7.96
CA LYS A 54 12.94 -9.04 8.35
C LYS A 54 14.14 -8.29 8.94
N ARG A 55 14.93 -8.98 9.76
CA ARG A 55 16.16 -8.37 10.24
C ARG A 55 17.10 -8.15 9.06
N PRO A 56 18.09 -7.28 9.22
CA PRO A 56 18.99 -6.97 8.11
C PRO A 56 19.59 -8.21 7.48
N GLY A 57 19.49 -8.29 6.17
CA GLY A 57 20.08 -9.39 5.43
C GLY A 57 19.26 -10.66 5.37
N ALA A 58 18.18 -10.75 6.15
CA ALA A 58 17.35 -11.94 6.12
C ALA A 58 16.33 -11.85 4.99
N LYS A 59 15.90 -12.99 4.53
CA LYS A 59 14.91 -13.06 3.44
C LYS A 59 13.82 -14.04 3.80
N VAL A 60 12.68 -13.91 3.13
CA VAL A 60 11.58 -14.83 3.29
C VAL A 60 12.00 -16.18 2.72
N LYS A 61 11.71 -17.23 3.44
CA LYS A 61 12.02 -18.58 2.99
C LYS A 61 11.15 -18.96 1.82
N ALA A 62 11.78 -19.55 0.82
CA ALA A 62 11.02 -20.08 -0.30
C ALA A 62 10.17 -21.25 0.21
N GLY A 63 8.93 -21.33 -0.21
CA GLY A 63 8.07 -22.43 0.14
C GLY A 63 7.42 -22.35 1.49
N GLY A 64 7.68 -21.31 2.27
CA GLY A 64 7.02 -21.15 3.55
C GLY A 64 5.68 -20.44 3.43
N LEU A 65 4.97 -20.35 4.56
CA LEU A 65 3.67 -19.68 4.58
C LEU A 65 3.78 -18.22 4.21
N GLN A 66 4.85 -17.55 4.62
CA GLN A 66 5.04 -16.16 4.25
C GLN A 66 5.17 -16.00 2.75
N ASN A 67 5.89 -16.91 2.11
CA ASN A 67 6.03 -16.86 0.68
C ASN A 67 4.72 -17.19 -0.02
N TRP A 68 3.94 -18.12 0.54
CA TRP A 68 2.64 -18.45 0.00
C TRP A 68 1.72 -17.23 0.01
N TRP A 69 1.67 -16.51 1.13
CA TRP A 69 0.85 -15.31 1.22
C TRP A 69 1.30 -14.24 0.26
N ARG A 70 2.63 -14.10 0.12
CA ARG A 70 3.18 -13.11 -0.80
C ARG A 70 2.70 -13.37 -2.22
N GLN A 71 2.77 -14.63 -2.64
CA GLN A 71 2.33 -14.98 -3.98
C GLN A 71 0.82 -14.84 -4.13
N ARG A 72 0.10 -15.25 -3.12
CA ARG A 72 -1.36 -15.19 -3.18
C ARG A 72 -1.85 -13.75 -3.28
N LEU A 73 -1.29 -12.87 -2.47
CA LEU A 73 -1.68 -11.47 -2.52
C LEU A 73 -1.33 -10.85 -3.86
N ALA A 74 -0.19 -11.24 -4.43
CA ALA A 74 0.20 -10.72 -5.74
C ALA A 74 -0.79 -11.16 -6.80
N GLU A 75 -1.31 -12.39 -6.69
CA GLU A 75 -2.32 -12.86 -7.64
C GLU A 75 -3.59 -12.04 -7.58
N PHE A 76 -3.88 -11.49 -6.40
CA PHE A 76 -5.05 -10.65 -6.24
C PHE A 76 -4.77 -9.20 -6.63
N GLY A 77 -3.54 -8.90 -7.04
CA GLY A 77 -3.20 -7.55 -7.45
C GLY A 77 -2.63 -6.68 -6.35
N PHE A 78 -2.32 -7.26 -5.20
CA PHE A 78 -1.81 -6.49 -4.07
C PHE A 78 -0.33 -6.81 -3.88
N PRO A 79 0.56 -5.85 -4.13
CA PRO A 79 1.99 -6.14 -3.98
C PRO A 79 2.36 -6.39 -2.53
N CYS A 80 3.28 -7.30 -2.34
CA CYS A 80 3.80 -7.61 -1.03
C CYS A 80 5.32 -7.50 -1.10
N HIS A 81 5.88 -6.63 -0.29
CA HIS A 81 7.30 -6.31 -0.31
C HIS A 81 8.00 -6.86 0.89
N GLU A 82 9.24 -7.28 0.69
CA GLU A 82 10.08 -7.72 1.79
C GLU A 82 11.05 -6.58 2.10
N VAL A 83 11.10 -6.14 3.35
CA VAL A 83 11.94 -5.03 3.75
C VAL A 83 12.86 -5.51 4.85
N ASN A 84 14.17 -5.45 4.61
CA ASN A 84 15.15 -5.92 5.59
C ASN A 84 16.24 -4.91 5.87
N ASP A 85 16.08 -3.64 5.47
CA ASP A 85 16.96 -2.59 5.94
C ASP A 85 16.24 -1.25 5.84
N LYS A 86 16.86 -0.24 6.46
CA LYS A 86 16.21 1.06 6.56
C LYS A 86 16.13 1.78 5.22
N TYR A 87 17.10 1.56 4.37
CA TYR A 87 17.07 2.19 3.06
C TYR A 87 15.89 1.66 2.25
N GLN A 88 15.67 0.35 2.28
CA GLN A 88 14.53 -0.24 1.58
C GLN A 88 13.22 0.33 2.11
N ALA A 89 13.13 0.52 3.42
CA ALA A 89 11.93 1.06 4.02
C ALA A 89 11.64 2.47 3.51
N GLN A 90 12.66 3.30 3.45
CA GLN A 90 12.51 4.66 2.99
C GLN A 90 12.19 4.70 1.50
N GLN A 91 12.85 3.85 0.73
CA GLN A 91 12.64 3.82 -0.71
C GLN A 91 11.22 3.36 -1.04
N LEU A 92 10.72 2.37 -0.31
CA LEU A 92 9.36 1.89 -0.54
C LEU A 92 8.35 2.99 -0.28
N ALA A 93 8.51 3.72 0.81
CA ALA A 93 7.60 4.81 1.13
C ALA A 93 7.63 5.87 0.02
N ALA A 94 8.81 6.19 -0.48
CA ALA A 94 8.93 7.18 -1.55
C ALA A 94 8.28 6.69 -2.84
N ASP A 95 8.47 5.42 -3.16
CA ASP A 95 7.90 4.87 -4.39
C ASP A 95 6.38 4.86 -4.33
N LEU A 96 5.83 4.48 -3.18
CA LEU A 96 4.37 4.45 -3.05
C LEU A 96 3.79 5.86 -3.03
N SER A 97 4.51 6.79 -2.44
CA SER A 97 4.08 8.18 -2.44
C SER A 97 4.03 8.73 -3.86
N ALA A 98 5.02 8.41 -4.68
CA ALA A 98 5.04 8.84 -6.07
C ALA A 98 3.88 8.23 -6.85
N GLU A 99 3.60 6.97 -6.60
CA GLU A 99 2.48 6.31 -7.26
C GLU A 99 1.16 6.94 -6.82
N SER A 100 1.05 7.26 -5.54
CA SER A 100 -0.14 7.90 -5.00
C SER A 100 -0.39 9.23 -5.69
N PHE A 101 0.66 10.03 -5.83
CA PHE A 101 0.54 11.32 -6.48
C PHE A 101 0.11 11.16 -7.92
N ARG A 102 0.69 10.21 -8.62
CA ARG A 102 0.34 9.97 -10.01
C ARG A 102 -1.12 9.57 -10.17
N ARG A 103 -1.60 8.69 -9.29
CA ARG A 103 -2.99 8.26 -9.38
C ARG A 103 -3.97 9.38 -9.08
N GLN A 104 -3.66 10.19 -8.09
CA GLN A 104 -4.54 11.31 -7.77
C GLN A 104 -4.58 12.31 -8.91
N THR A 105 -3.44 12.55 -9.54
CA THR A 105 -3.39 13.46 -10.67
C THR A 105 -4.22 12.92 -11.84
N GLU A 106 -4.09 11.64 -12.10
CA GLU A 106 -4.85 11.03 -13.18
C GLU A 106 -6.35 11.10 -12.92
N GLU A 107 -6.73 10.88 -11.67
CA GLU A 107 -8.14 10.98 -11.31
C GLU A 107 -8.67 12.38 -11.48
N GLU A 108 -7.88 13.36 -11.08
CA GLU A 108 -8.28 14.74 -11.26
C GLU A 108 -8.44 15.09 -12.73
N GLU A 109 -7.51 14.64 -13.53
CA GLU A 109 -7.58 14.94 -14.96
C GLU A 109 -8.76 14.25 -15.60
N ALA A 110 -9.06 13.04 -15.18
CA ALA A 110 -10.21 12.32 -15.69
C ALA A 110 -11.51 13.05 -15.32
N MET A 111 -11.57 13.55 -14.10
CA MET A 111 -12.75 14.31 -13.69
C MET A 111 -12.91 15.58 -14.48
N LYS A 112 -11.78 16.27 -14.73
CA LYS A 112 -11.85 17.49 -15.54
C LYS A 112 -12.30 17.17 -16.95
N ALA A 113 -11.79 16.12 -17.53
CA ALA A 113 -12.18 15.73 -18.87
C ALA A 113 -13.66 15.37 -18.92
N TRP A 114 -14.12 14.67 -17.90
CA TRP A 114 -15.51 14.28 -17.82
C TRP A 114 -16.41 15.51 -17.79
N HIS A 115 -16.08 16.48 -16.93
CA HIS A 115 -16.87 17.68 -16.85
C HIS A 115 -16.79 18.53 -18.10
N PHE A 116 -15.64 18.50 -18.76
CA PHE A 116 -15.48 19.30 -19.97
C PHE A 116 -16.29 18.71 -21.12
N ILE A 117 -16.23 17.42 -21.31
CA ILE A 117 -16.94 16.80 -22.37
C ILE A 117 -18.42 16.85 -22.18
N GLY A 118 -18.90 16.71 -20.99
CA GLY A 118 -20.23 16.49 -20.88
C GLY A 118 -20.99 17.48 -20.17
N ASP A 119 -21.94 17.76 -20.57
CA ASP A 119 -23.01 18.30 -20.09
C ASP A 119 -23.67 17.30 -19.25
N HIS A 120 -22.94 16.64 -18.43
CA HIS A 120 -23.47 15.52 -17.71
C HIS A 120 -24.46 15.95 -16.66
N SER A 121 -24.32 17.14 -16.18
CA SER A 121 -25.21 17.60 -15.16
C SER A 121 -26.62 17.78 -15.68
N GLU A 122 -26.76 17.86 -16.97
CA GLU A 122 -28.06 18.00 -17.51
C GLU A 122 -28.59 16.70 -17.99
N GLY A 123 -28.03 15.66 -17.62
CA GLY A 123 -28.47 14.39 -18.10
C GLY A 123 -29.72 13.95 -17.44
N PRO A 124 -29.97 12.70 -17.58
CA PRO A 124 -31.19 12.10 -17.08
C PRO A 124 -31.42 12.33 -15.61
N ASP A 125 -30.33 12.66 -14.91
CA ASP A 125 -30.50 12.89 -13.51
C ASP A 125 -31.50 13.92 -13.22
N ASP A 126 -31.48 14.97 -13.98
CA ASP A 126 -32.38 16.06 -13.71
C ASP A 126 -33.79 15.60 -13.81
N GLU A 127 -34.03 14.73 -14.72
CA GLU A 127 -35.37 14.31 -14.87
C GLU A 127 -35.82 13.43 -13.80
N GLU A 128 -34.96 12.63 -13.33
CA GLU A 128 -35.34 11.77 -12.28
C GLU A 128 -35.74 12.50 -11.08
N SER A 129 -35.07 13.57 -10.82
CA SER A 129 -35.35 14.24 -9.60
C SER A 129 -36.75 14.76 -9.59
N ASP A 130 -37.39 14.84 -10.69
CA ASP A 130 -38.70 15.34 -10.72
C ASP A 130 -39.68 14.48 -10.02
N ASP A 131 -39.39 13.29 -9.89
CA ASP A 131 -40.31 12.47 -9.21
C ASP A 131 -40.34 12.69 -7.77
#